data_458aff177a0ddf01a35eccebd1dbb760
#
_entry.id   458aff177a0ddf01a35eccebd1dbb760
#
_cell.length_a   1.000
_cell.length_b   1.000
_cell.length_c   1.000
_cell.angle_alpha   90.00
_cell.angle_beta   90.00
_cell.angle_gamma   90.00
#
_symmetry.space_group_name_H-M   'P 1'
#
loop_
_entity.id
_entity.type
_entity.pdbx_description
1 polymer ?
#
loop_
_entity_poly.entity_id
_entity_poly.type
_entity_poly.pdbx_seq_one_letter_code
_entity_poly.pdbx_strand_id
1 'polypeptide(L)'
;MSFRRLENVPAWRAMAVHAWDAPRDPTVYGVIDVDATNSLAFIEKLRAETGAKITLTHLVGKAAAVAIAARPEVNAIIRRGRIYVRDSVDIFFQVAFDGGENLAGAKVSHVDAKSVVEIAAELAACASRIRVAKDHPTQETARRMARLPPLLVKVAMQLGERLTYDFDLD
;
A
#
# COMPACT_ATOMS: atom_id res chain seq x y z
N MET A 1 -1.10 7.48 -10.86
CA MET A 1 -2.30 6.92 -10.16
C MET A 1 -3.53 7.60 -10.70
N SER A 2 -4.57 6.86 -11.11
CA SER A 2 -5.81 7.47 -11.61
C SER A 2 -6.85 7.55 -10.49
N PHE A 3 -7.49 8.71 -10.33
CA PHE A 3 -8.55 8.96 -9.35
C PHE A 3 -9.76 9.53 -10.06
N ARG A 4 -10.92 8.99 -9.79
CA ARG A 4 -12.19 9.59 -10.21
C ARG A 4 -12.95 10.16 -9.02
N ARG A 5 -13.64 11.25 -9.25
CA ARG A 5 -14.51 11.84 -8.24
C ARG A 5 -15.69 10.92 -7.95
N LEU A 6 -15.96 10.68 -6.67
CA LEU A 6 -17.18 9.98 -6.25
C LEU A 6 -18.39 10.91 -6.41
N GLU A 7 -19.31 10.53 -7.27
CA GLU A 7 -20.59 11.20 -7.43
C GLU A 7 -21.60 10.68 -6.38
N ASN A 8 -22.61 11.46 -6.08
CA ASN A 8 -23.71 11.07 -5.17
C ASN A 8 -23.26 10.67 -3.76
N VAL A 9 -22.34 11.45 -3.17
CA VAL A 9 -21.92 11.26 -1.78
C VAL A 9 -23.12 11.52 -0.86
N PRO A 10 -23.49 10.59 0.07
CA PRO A 10 -24.54 10.83 1.04
C PRO A 10 -24.32 12.11 1.84
N ALA A 11 -25.40 12.85 2.11
CA ALA A 11 -25.31 14.18 2.74
C ALA A 11 -24.52 14.17 4.07
N TRP A 12 -24.67 13.11 4.89
CA TRP A 12 -23.94 12.99 6.15
C TRP A 12 -22.42 12.83 5.94
N ARG A 13 -21.99 12.10 4.89
CA ARG A 13 -20.56 11.95 4.55
C ARG A 13 -19.98 13.25 4.03
N ALA A 14 -20.71 13.96 3.19
CA ALA A 14 -20.30 15.26 2.69
C ALA A 14 -20.12 16.25 3.85
N MET A 15 -21.04 16.25 4.82
CA MET A 15 -20.94 17.08 6.01
C MET A 15 -19.77 16.66 6.91
N ALA A 16 -19.56 15.36 7.13
CA ALA A 16 -18.48 14.84 7.97
C ALA A 16 -17.09 15.23 7.47
N VAL A 17 -16.88 15.22 6.15
CA VAL A 17 -15.61 15.65 5.54
C VAL A 17 -15.26 17.12 5.86
N HIS A 18 -16.25 17.97 6.13
CA HIS A 18 -16.04 19.38 6.42
C HIS A 18 -16.16 19.73 7.91
N ALA A 19 -16.85 18.89 8.70
CA ALA A 19 -17.12 19.17 10.11
C ALA A 19 -16.04 18.64 11.06
N TRP A 20 -15.28 17.64 10.65
CA TRP A 20 -14.23 17.05 11.49
C TRP A 20 -12.85 17.36 10.92
N ASP A 21 -11.98 17.91 11.76
CA ASP A 21 -10.57 17.96 11.46
C ASP A 21 -10.03 16.53 11.32
N ALA A 22 -9.15 16.34 10.35
CA ALA A 22 -8.47 15.05 10.19
C ALA A 22 -7.70 14.72 11.48
N PRO A 23 -7.94 13.56 12.10
CA PRO A 23 -7.16 13.15 13.25
C PRO A 23 -5.67 13.08 12.85
N ARG A 24 -4.77 13.36 13.77
CA ARG A 24 -3.32 13.29 13.53
C ARG A 24 -2.88 11.86 13.19
N ASP A 25 -3.58 10.88 13.76
CA ASP A 25 -3.42 9.47 13.45
C ASP A 25 -4.82 8.85 13.30
N PRO A 26 -5.32 8.66 12.07
CA PRO A 26 -6.62 8.06 11.79
C PRO A 26 -6.60 6.53 11.85
N THR A 27 -5.52 5.92 12.32
CA THR A 27 -5.36 4.46 12.35
C THR A 27 -6.38 3.81 13.27
N VAL A 28 -7.07 2.80 12.75
CA VAL A 28 -7.98 1.94 13.51
C VAL A 28 -7.44 0.53 13.48
N TYR A 29 -7.33 -0.09 14.65
CA TYR A 29 -6.86 -1.47 14.79
C TYR A 29 -8.04 -2.41 14.95
N GLY A 30 -8.05 -3.49 14.16
CA GLY A 30 -8.98 -4.60 14.31
C GLY A 30 -8.20 -5.90 14.42
N VAL A 31 -8.66 -6.80 15.29
CA VAL A 31 -8.06 -8.13 15.47
C VAL A 31 -9.17 -9.16 15.25
N ILE A 32 -8.89 -10.14 14.38
CA ILE A 32 -9.75 -11.29 14.14
C ILE A 32 -8.91 -12.56 14.11
N ASP A 33 -9.42 -13.64 14.70
CA ASP A 33 -8.81 -14.96 14.61
C ASP A 33 -9.38 -15.69 13.39
N VAL A 34 -8.50 -16.31 12.61
CA VAL A 34 -8.86 -17.02 11.38
C VAL A 34 -8.23 -18.41 11.38
N ASP A 35 -9.03 -19.44 11.13
CA ASP A 35 -8.49 -20.78 10.84
C ASP A 35 -7.83 -20.79 9.46
N ALA A 36 -6.51 -20.94 9.45
CA ALA A 36 -5.69 -20.93 8.23
C ALA A 36 -5.43 -22.34 7.65
N THR A 37 -6.02 -23.41 8.22
CA THR A 37 -5.73 -24.80 7.83
C THR A 37 -5.89 -25.02 6.32
N ASN A 38 -7.03 -24.66 5.76
CA ASN A 38 -7.31 -24.82 4.34
C ASN A 38 -6.44 -23.89 3.48
N SER A 39 -6.14 -22.68 3.97
CA SER A 39 -5.28 -21.72 3.30
C SER A 39 -3.85 -22.22 3.19
N LEU A 40 -3.32 -22.83 4.22
CA LEU A 40 -1.99 -23.43 4.22
C LEU A 40 -1.91 -24.64 3.28
N ALA A 41 -2.91 -25.53 3.31
CA ALA A 41 -3.00 -26.66 2.38
C ALA A 41 -3.05 -26.18 0.91
N PHE A 42 -3.82 -25.14 0.64
CA PHE A 42 -3.88 -24.52 -0.70
C PHE A 42 -2.52 -23.95 -1.14
N ILE A 43 -1.79 -23.28 -0.25
CA ILE A 43 -0.45 -22.78 -0.53
C ILE A 43 0.52 -23.91 -0.87
N GLU A 44 0.51 -25.00 -0.10
CA GLU A 44 1.37 -26.16 -0.36
C GLU A 44 1.06 -26.79 -1.73
N LYS A 45 -0.21 -26.93 -2.08
CA LYS A 45 -0.63 -27.41 -3.40
C LYS A 45 -0.09 -26.49 -4.49
N LEU A 46 -0.26 -25.18 -4.40
CA LEU A 46 0.25 -24.22 -5.39
C LEU A 46 1.78 -24.27 -5.52
N ARG A 47 2.49 -24.44 -4.41
CA ARG A 47 3.95 -24.61 -4.42
C ARG A 47 4.38 -25.86 -5.19
N ALA A 48 3.69 -26.98 -4.94
CA ALA A 48 3.97 -28.25 -5.63
C ALA A 48 3.70 -28.16 -7.15
N GLU A 49 2.63 -27.48 -7.55
CA GLU A 49 2.24 -27.33 -8.95
C GLU A 49 3.10 -26.33 -9.72
N THR A 50 3.53 -25.25 -9.08
CA THR A 50 4.17 -24.11 -9.78
C THR A 50 5.67 -23.98 -9.50
N GLY A 51 6.18 -24.60 -8.45
CA GLY A 51 7.55 -24.38 -7.97
C GLY A 51 7.77 -22.98 -7.36
N ALA A 52 6.75 -22.13 -7.32
CA ALA A 52 6.86 -20.76 -6.85
C ALA A 52 6.90 -20.68 -5.31
N LYS A 53 7.70 -19.78 -4.77
CA LYS A 53 7.77 -19.52 -3.33
C LYS A 53 6.57 -18.68 -2.86
N ILE A 54 5.41 -19.31 -2.73
CA ILE A 54 4.19 -18.67 -2.27
C ILE A 54 4.15 -18.69 -0.73
N THR A 55 3.68 -17.61 -0.12
CA THR A 55 3.54 -17.48 1.34
C THR A 55 2.15 -16.99 1.71
N LEU A 56 1.81 -17.10 2.98
CA LEU A 56 0.55 -16.58 3.51
C LEU A 56 0.37 -15.08 3.22
N THR A 57 1.46 -14.31 3.21
CA THR A 57 1.44 -12.88 2.87
C THR A 57 0.85 -12.62 1.47
N HIS A 58 1.21 -13.43 0.48
CA HIS A 58 0.66 -13.29 -0.88
C HIS A 58 -0.83 -13.60 -0.92
N LEU A 59 -1.25 -14.65 -0.21
CA LEU A 59 -2.67 -15.04 -0.12
C LEU A 59 -3.50 -13.97 0.61
N VAL A 60 -3.00 -13.46 1.74
CA VAL A 60 -3.66 -12.38 2.49
C VAL A 60 -3.73 -11.09 1.67
N GLY A 61 -2.66 -10.74 0.95
CA GLY A 61 -2.67 -9.60 0.02
C GLY A 61 -3.74 -9.76 -1.07
N LYS A 62 -3.85 -10.96 -1.66
CA LYS A 62 -4.91 -11.26 -2.63
C LYS A 62 -6.31 -11.17 -2.02
N ALA A 63 -6.51 -11.75 -0.83
CA ALA A 63 -7.80 -11.71 -0.13
C ALA A 63 -8.21 -10.26 0.21
N ALA A 64 -7.28 -9.45 0.71
CA ALA A 64 -7.50 -8.03 0.96
C ALA A 64 -7.87 -7.27 -0.33
N ALA A 65 -7.17 -7.53 -1.44
CA ALA A 65 -7.47 -6.90 -2.72
C ALA A 65 -8.87 -7.25 -3.24
N VAL A 66 -9.29 -8.51 -3.10
CA VAL A 66 -10.65 -8.94 -3.47
C VAL A 66 -11.70 -8.26 -2.60
N ALA A 67 -11.47 -8.16 -1.30
CA ALA A 67 -12.37 -7.48 -0.38
C ALA A 67 -12.48 -5.98 -0.68
N ILE A 68 -11.37 -5.32 -1.00
CA ILE A 68 -11.33 -3.91 -1.41
C ILE A 68 -12.05 -3.70 -2.74
N ALA A 69 -11.85 -4.59 -3.72
CA ALA A 69 -12.53 -4.52 -5.02
C ALA A 69 -14.06 -4.66 -4.87
N ALA A 70 -14.52 -5.48 -3.90
CA ALA A 70 -15.93 -5.62 -3.59
C ALA A 70 -16.54 -4.38 -2.89
N ARG A 71 -15.71 -3.47 -2.37
CA ARG A 71 -16.09 -2.26 -1.66
C ARG A 71 -15.24 -1.07 -2.10
N PRO A 72 -15.43 -0.58 -3.35
CA PRO A 72 -14.58 0.48 -3.91
C PRO A 72 -14.51 1.75 -3.07
N GLU A 73 -15.55 2.03 -2.28
CA GLU A 73 -15.61 3.20 -1.40
C GLU A 73 -14.56 3.21 -0.28
N VAL A 74 -13.97 2.05 0.07
CA VAL A 74 -12.86 2.00 1.06
C VAL A 74 -11.50 2.26 0.41
N ASN A 75 -11.42 2.15 -0.93
CA ASN A 75 -10.22 2.45 -1.70
C ASN A 75 -10.24 3.89 -2.21
N ALA A 76 -10.36 4.83 -1.29
CA ALA A 76 -10.55 6.22 -1.59
C ALA A 76 -9.58 7.13 -0.81
N ILE A 77 -9.38 8.33 -1.32
CA ILE A 77 -8.65 9.41 -0.64
C ILE A 77 -9.53 10.64 -0.53
N ILE A 78 -9.28 11.45 0.48
CA ILE A 78 -9.89 12.76 0.63
C ILE A 78 -8.89 13.80 0.12
N ARG A 79 -9.30 14.60 -0.87
CA ARG A 79 -8.47 15.63 -1.47
C ARG A 79 -9.31 16.91 -1.63
N ARG A 80 -8.88 18.02 -1.03
CA ARG A 80 -9.57 19.31 -1.08
C ARG A 80 -11.07 19.23 -0.73
N GLY A 81 -11.40 18.49 0.35
CA GLY A 81 -12.79 18.32 0.79
C GLY A 81 -13.66 17.44 -0.11
N ARG A 82 -13.06 16.64 -1.00
CA ARG A 82 -13.77 15.72 -1.91
C ARG A 82 -13.19 14.33 -1.78
N ILE A 83 -14.02 13.32 -2.00
CA ILE A 83 -13.64 11.91 -1.97
C ILE A 83 -13.34 11.47 -3.41
N TYR A 84 -12.18 10.87 -3.63
CA TYR A 84 -11.74 10.29 -4.89
C TYR A 84 -11.50 8.80 -4.68
N VAL A 85 -12.17 7.97 -5.47
CA VAL A 85 -12.00 6.52 -5.48
C VAL A 85 -10.88 6.17 -6.45
N ARG A 86 -10.01 5.22 -6.06
CA ARG A 86 -8.95 4.71 -6.93
C ARG A 86 -9.52 3.75 -7.96
N ASP A 87 -8.99 3.79 -9.18
CA ASP A 87 -9.41 2.92 -10.28
C ASP A 87 -8.74 1.53 -10.22
N SER A 88 -7.69 1.37 -9.42
CA SER A 88 -6.97 0.11 -9.24
C SER A 88 -6.84 -0.25 -7.76
N VAL A 89 -6.78 -1.55 -7.48
CA VAL A 89 -6.45 -2.06 -6.14
C VAL A 89 -4.97 -2.40 -6.10
N ASP A 90 -4.20 -1.47 -5.55
CA ASP A 90 -2.76 -1.60 -5.39
C ASP A 90 -2.44 -1.93 -3.94
N ILE A 91 -1.59 -2.93 -3.71
CA ILE A 91 -1.14 -3.33 -2.38
C ILE A 91 0.34 -3.00 -2.22
N PHE A 92 0.67 -2.35 -1.12
CA PHE A 92 2.03 -2.04 -0.74
C PHE A 92 2.53 -3.08 0.25
N PHE A 93 3.55 -3.84 -0.14
CA PHE A 93 4.19 -4.83 0.71
C PHE A 93 5.48 -4.28 1.28
N GLN A 94 5.71 -4.50 2.55
CA GLN A 94 7.01 -4.23 3.15
C GLN A 94 7.94 -5.44 2.97
N VAL A 95 9.12 -5.21 2.43
CA VAL A 95 10.15 -6.22 2.20
C VAL A 95 11.32 -5.94 3.12
N ALA A 96 11.63 -6.89 3.98
CA ALA A 96 12.81 -6.82 4.84
C ALA A 96 14.07 -7.19 4.05
N PHE A 97 15.15 -6.45 4.27
CA PHE A 97 16.47 -6.72 3.71
C PHE A 97 17.57 -6.44 4.75
N ASP A 98 18.84 -6.71 4.44
CA ASP A 98 19.96 -6.59 5.36
C ASP A 98 19.73 -7.35 6.69
N GLY A 99 19.32 -8.62 6.61
CA GLY A 99 19.06 -9.41 7.82
C GLY A 99 17.82 -8.99 8.61
N GLY A 100 16.99 -8.09 8.07
CA GLY A 100 15.80 -7.56 8.72
C GLY A 100 15.99 -6.19 9.38
N GLU A 101 17.19 -5.63 9.32
CA GLU A 101 17.50 -4.32 9.89
C GLU A 101 16.86 -3.18 9.10
N ASN A 102 16.61 -3.39 7.80
CA ASN A 102 16.04 -2.39 6.91
C ASN A 102 14.76 -2.90 6.25
N LEU A 103 13.85 -1.96 5.97
CA LEU A 103 12.59 -2.21 5.26
C LEU A 103 12.54 -1.36 3.99
N ALA A 104 12.06 -1.97 2.92
CA ALA A 104 11.74 -1.26 1.68
C ALA A 104 10.33 -1.62 1.22
N GLY A 105 9.70 -0.70 0.51
CA GLY A 105 8.37 -0.91 -0.03
C GLY A 105 8.39 -1.52 -1.43
N ALA A 106 7.50 -2.45 -1.67
CA ALA A 106 7.20 -2.98 -2.98
C ALA A 106 5.70 -2.80 -3.26
N LYS A 107 5.37 -1.93 -4.21
CA LYS A 107 4.00 -1.75 -4.68
C LYS A 107 3.71 -2.79 -5.76
N VAL A 108 2.62 -3.54 -5.59
CA VAL A 108 2.04 -4.40 -6.62
C VAL A 108 0.70 -3.80 -7.02
N SER A 109 0.55 -3.48 -8.30
CA SER A 109 -0.65 -2.86 -8.83
C SER A 109 -1.65 -3.89 -9.35
N HIS A 110 -2.94 -3.54 -9.36
CA HIS A 110 -4.04 -4.40 -9.84
C HIS A 110 -4.02 -5.80 -9.21
N VAL A 111 -3.82 -5.88 -7.89
CA VAL A 111 -3.72 -7.16 -7.15
C VAL A 111 -5.03 -7.95 -7.20
N ASP A 112 -6.17 -7.27 -7.31
CA ASP A 112 -7.50 -7.85 -7.49
C ASP A 112 -7.62 -8.68 -8.77
N ALA A 113 -6.93 -8.28 -9.85
CA ALA A 113 -6.92 -8.97 -11.13
C ALA A 113 -5.86 -10.09 -11.23
N LYS A 114 -4.85 -10.09 -10.36
CA LYS A 114 -3.72 -11.04 -10.40
C LYS A 114 -3.99 -12.31 -9.61
N SER A 115 -3.44 -13.42 -10.04
CA SER A 115 -3.37 -14.66 -9.27
C SER A 115 -2.34 -14.54 -8.13
N VAL A 116 -2.43 -15.42 -7.13
CA VAL A 116 -1.46 -15.47 -6.02
C VAL A 116 -0.05 -15.76 -6.53
N VAL A 117 0.08 -16.55 -7.60
CA VAL A 117 1.36 -16.89 -8.23
C VAL A 117 2.00 -15.66 -8.89
N GLU A 118 1.22 -14.87 -9.63
CA GLU A 118 1.68 -13.63 -10.27
C GLU A 118 2.10 -12.59 -9.21
N ILE A 119 1.34 -12.45 -8.13
CA ILE A 119 1.70 -11.57 -7.02
C ILE A 119 3.03 -12.02 -6.39
N ALA A 120 3.22 -13.32 -6.17
CA ALA A 120 4.45 -13.86 -5.61
C ALA A 120 5.65 -13.62 -6.54
N ALA A 121 5.50 -13.82 -7.84
CA ALA A 121 6.54 -13.59 -8.84
C ALA A 121 6.95 -12.11 -8.92
N GLU A 122 5.99 -11.21 -8.96
CA GLU A 122 6.23 -9.76 -9.02
C GLU A 122 6.91 -9.26 -7.74
N LEU A 123 6.44 -9.72 -6.58
CA LEU A 123 7.05 -9.36 -5.31
C LEU A 123 8.46 -9.91 -5.16
N ALA A 124 8.73 -11.14 -5.64
CA ALA A 124 10.08 -11.71 -5.68
C ALA A 124 11.03 -10.90 -6.58
N ALA A 125 10.57 -10.47 -7.76
CA ALA A 125 11.32 -9.60 -8.65
C ALA A 125 11.62 -8.23 -8.01
N CYS A 126 10.65 -7.63 -7.32
CA CYS A 126 10.86 -6.40 -6.57
C CYS A 126 11.87 -6.58 -5.43
N ALA A 127 11.73 -7.66 -4.64
CA ALA A 127 12.65 -7.98 -3.55
C ALA A 127 14.09 -8.20 -4.04
N SER A 128 14.25 -8.85 -5.19
CA SER A 128 15.57 -9.06 -5.81
C SER A 128 16.21 -7.73 -6.21
N ARG A 129 15.45 -6.83 -6.83
CA ARG A 129 15.92 -5.48 -7.18
C ARG A 129 16.35 -4.68 -5.95
N ILE A 130 15.56 -4.75 -4.88
CA ILE A 130 15.86 -4.08 -3.60
C ILE A 130 17.18 -4.58 -3.02
N ARG A 131 17.44 -5.90 -3.05
CA ARG A 131 18.66 -6.50 -2.50
C ARG A 131 19.92 -6.21 -3.32
N VAL A 132 19.76 -6.07 -4.64
CA VAL A 132 20.89 -5.80 -5.56
C VAL A 132 21.25 -4.32 -5.58
N ALA A 133 20.29 -3.44 -5.38
CA ALA A 133 20.51 -2.00 -5.30
C ALA A 133 21.19 -1.64 -3.98
N LYS A 134 22.53 -1.67 -3.96
CA LYS A 134 23.35 -1.25 -2.79
C LYS A 134 23.09 0.20 -2.37
N ASP A 135 22.63 1.05 -3.28
CA ASP A 135 22.22 2.43 -3.02
C ASP A 135 20.74 2.61 -3.43
N HIS A 136 19.86 2.40 -2.48
CA HIS A 136 18.45 2.71 -2.66
C HIS A 136 18.30 4.24 -2.77
N PRO A 137 17.65 4.79 -3.82
CA PRO A 137 17.38 6.23 -3.94
C PRO A 137 16.74 6.80 -2.68
N THR A 138 15.91 6.00 -2.02
CA THR A 138 15.25 6.33 -0.75
C THR A 138 16.26 6.49 0.39
N GLN A 139 17.31 5.66 0.47
CA GLN A 139 18.33 5.76 1.53
C GLN A 139 19.24 6.95 1.31
N GLU A 140 19.63 7.24 0.07
CA GLU A 140 20.45 8.42 -0.23
C GLU A 140 19.66 9.70 0.07
N THR A 141 18.39 9.74 -0.33
CA THR A 141 17.49 10.86 0.01
C THR A 141 17.30 10.99 1.53
N ALA A 142 17.12 9.88 2.25
CA ALA A 142 17.01 9.88 3.71
C ALA A 142 18.30 10.37 4.37
N ARG A 143 19.49 9.94 3.88
CA ARG A 143 20.80 10.40 4.38
C ARG A 143 21.02 11.90 4.11
N ARG A 144 20.61 12.39 2.93
CA ARG A 144 20.65 13.82 2.60
C ARG A 144 19.71 14.62 3.49
N MET A 145 18.48 14.14 3.68
CA MET A 145 17.50 14.77 4.58
C MET A 145 17.97 14.78 6.04
N ALA A 146 18.61 13.70 6.52
CA ALA A 146 19.12 13.63 7.89
C ALA A 146 20.21 14.67 8.20
N ARG A 147 20.84 15.27 7.17
CA ARG A 147 21.82 16.36 7.33
C ARG A 147 21.19 17.75 7.41
N LEU A 148 19.92 17.86 7.11
CA LEU A 148 19.17 19.13 7.16
C LEU A 148 18.66 19.38 8.59
N PRO A 149 18.52 20.64 9.00
CA PRO A 149 17.84 20.99 10.25
C PRO A 149 16.43 20.37 10.28
N PRO A 150 15.98 19.84 11.45
CA PRO A 150 14.69 19.16 11.55
C PRO A 150 13.49 19.97 11.04
N LEU A 151 13.54 21.28 11.17
CA LEU A 151 12.49 22.19 10.69
C LEU A 151 12.40 22.16 9.15
N LEU A 152 13.54 22.16 8.45
CA LEU A 152 13.58 22.10 6.98
C LEU A 152 13.12 20.73 6.46
N VAL A 153 13.47 19.64 7.17
CA VAL A 153 12.99 18.29 6.85
C VAL A 153 11.47 18.26 6.94
N LYS A 154 10.91 18.79 8.04
CA LYS A 154 9.46 18.83 8.25
C LYS A 154 8.74 19.62 7.14
N VAL A 155 9.26 20.79 6.79
CA VAL A 155 8.69 21.63 5.72
C VAL A 155 8.79 20.94 4.36
N ALA A 156 9.92 20.33 4.04
CA ALA A 156 10.12 19.60 2.77
C ALA A 156 9.18 18.39 2.67
N MET A 157 9.00 17.63 3.75
CA MET A 157 8.05 16.52 3.79
C MET A 157 6.62 16.97 3.63
N GLN A 158 6.20 18.02 4.34
CA GLN A 158 4.84 18.57 4.23
C GLN A 158 4.56 19.14 2.84
N LEU A 159 5.54 19.79 2.22
CA LEU A 159 5.41 20.31 0.86
C LEU A 159 5.34 19.17 -0.16
N GLY A 160 6.19 18.16 -0.02
CA GLY A 160 6.17 16.95 -0.85
C GLY A 160 4.83 16.22 -0.75
N GLU A 161 4.34 16.00 0.47
CA GLU A 161 3.04 15.41 0.72
C GLU A 161 1.91 16.21 0.05
N ARG A 162 1.88 17.53 0.23
CA ARG A 162 0.88 18.39 -0.42
C ARG A 162 0.96 18.34 -1.94
N LEU A 163 2.16 18.35 -2.52
CA LEU A 163 2.33 18.30 -3.97
C LEU A 163 1.86 16.94 -4.52
N THR A 164 2.24 15.84 -3.88
CA THR A 164 1.81 14.49 -4.28
C THR A 164 0.29 14.31 -4.13
N TYR A 165 -0.28 14.72 -2.98
CA TYR A 165 -1.70 14.53 -2.73
C TYR A 165 -2.61 15.52 -3.46
N ASP A 166 -2.21 16.79 -3.59
CA ASP A 166 -3.06 17.82 -4.17
C ASP A 166 -2.94 17.94 -5.70
N PHE A 167 -1.80 17.58 -6.27
CA PHE A 167 -1.52 17.77 -7.69
C PHE A 167 -1.26 16.46 -8.47
N ASP A 168 -1.33 15.29 -7.80
CA ASP A 168 -1.11 13.96 -8.43
C ASP A 168 0.27 13.87 -9.11
N LEU A 169 1.26 14.46 -8.51
CA LEU A 169 2.64 14.40 -8.96
C LEU A 169 3.26 13.13 -8.36
N ASP A 170 3.32 12.06 -9.16
CA ASP A 170 4.05 10.82 -8.87
C ASP A 170 5.55 10.97 -9.16
#